data_c22c2d1a99523f1b82ffcae1e743fc9f
#
_entry.id   c22c2d1a99523f1b82ffcae1e743fc9f
#
_cell.length_a   1.000
_cell.length_b   1.000
_cell.length_c   1.000
_cell.angle_alpha   90.00
_cell.angle_beta   90.00
_cell.angle_gamma   90.00
#
_symmetry.space_group_name_H-M   'P 1'
#
loop_
_entity.id
_entity.type
_entity.pdbx_description
1 polymer ?
#
loop_
_entity_poly.entity_id
_entity_poly.type
_entity_poly.pdbx_seq_one_letter_code
_entity_poly.pdbx_strand_id
1 'polypeptide(L)'
;LKQYHPEVVRLFLLSSHYRSPIDFTDKALAESGSALEKIYNLLARAAAHGLVAKADGGSRFKQEFNLAMDDDFNSARGIGVMFEALRHINRLIDRWELDPNPADADEIGAGLCDFDYFGGILGVPAQSPEAFFAEQKQRRLADSTIDAADIDKLVAQRSQARADKDWALADTLRDKLTAMGVSVEDRPEGAVWKFNDS
;
A
#
# COMPACT_ATOMS: atom_id res chain seq x y z
N LEU A 1 14.44 -14.52 -5.21
CA LEU A 1 13.47 -14.29 -4.11
C LEU A 1 14.03 -13.46 -2.95
N LYS A 2 15.35 -13.31 -2.78
CA LYS A 2 15.88 -12.43 -1.73
C LYS A 2 15.66 -10.95 -2.00
N GLN A 3 15.53 -10.57 -3.27
CA GLN A 3 15.46 -9.17 -3.73
C GLN A 3 14.02 -8.61 -3.71
N TYR A 4 12.98 -9.44 -3.91
CA TYR A 4 11.60 -8.99 -3.98
C TYR A 4 10.75 -9.54 -2.83
N HIS A 5 9.76 -8.76 -2.40
CA HIS A 5 8.77 -9.23 -1.42
C HIS A 5 7.98 -10.42 -2.00
N PRO A 6 7.68 -11.48 -1.22
CA PRO A 6 6.98 -12.67 -1.74
C PRO A 6 5.64 -12.35 -2.39
N GLU A 7 4.88 -11.42 -1.84
CA GLU A 7 3.60 -11.00 -2.40
C GLU A 7 3.74 -10.25 -3.74
N VAL A 8 4.85 -9.53 -3.97
CA VAL A 8 5.15 -8.89 -5.26
C VAL A 8 5.29 -9.97 -6.34
N VAL A 9 6.09 -11.01 -6.05
CA VAL A 9 6.29 -12.12 -6.98
C VAL A 9 4.97 -12.86 -7.22
N ARG A 10 4.18 -13.07 -6.17
CA ARG A 10 2.86 -13.71 -6.29
C ARG A 10 1.90 -12.89 -7.14
N LEU A 11 1.78 -11.58 -6.89
CA LEU A 11 0.94 -10.68 -7.68
C LEU A 11 1.37 -10.66 -9.15
N PHE A 12 2.68 -10.59 -9.40
CA PHE A 12 3.25 -10.67 -10.75
C PHE A 12 2.83 -11.97 -11.47
N LEU A 13 3.01 -13.13 -10.82
CA LEU A 13 2.66 -14.42 -11.43
C LEU A 13 1.16 -14.55 -11.69
N LEU A 14 0.31 -14.07 -10.78
CA LEU A 14 -1.14 -14.13 -10.90
C LEU A 14 -1.71 -13.07 -11.86
N SER A 15 -0.95 -12.03 -12.21
CA SER A 15 -1.37 -11.00 -13.17
C SER A 15 -1.41 -11.47 -14.61
N SER A 16 -0.88 -12.67 -14.89
CA SER A 16 -0.97 -13.31 -16.19
C SER A 16 -1.83 -14.57 -16.10
N HIS A 17 -2.59 -14.85 -17.16
CA HIS A 17 -3.32 -16.12 -17.21
C HIS A 17 -2.33 -17.30 -17.22
N TYR A 18 -2.58 -18.34 -16.42
CA TYR A 18 -1.64 -19.45 -16.18
C TYR A 18 -1.25 -20.23 -17.47
N ARG A 19 -2.04 -20.12 -18.55
CA ARG A 19 -1.74 -20.70 -19.87
C ARG A 19 -0.91 -19.78 -20.76
N SER A 20 -0.71 -18.53 -20.37
CA SER A 20 0.05 -17.56 -21.16
C SER A 20 1.52 -17.56 -20.74
N PRO A 21 2.45 -17.34 -21.67
CA PRO A 21 3.85 -17.14 -21.32
C PRO A 21 4.00 -15.87 -20.48
N ILE A 22 4.86 -15.93 -19.48
CA ILE A 22 5.17 -14.79 -18.60
C ILE A 22 6.57 -14.30 -18.97
N ASP A 23 6.67 -12.99 -19.25
CA ASP A 23 7.95 -12.33 -19.44
C ASP A 23 8.45 -11.80 -18.07
N PHE A 24 9.44 -12.51 -17.52
CA PHE A 24 10.00 -12.19 -16.21
C PHE A 24 11.06 -11.11 -16.34
N THR A 25 10.70 -9.85 -16.05
CA THR A 25 11.59 -8.69 -16.09
C THR A 25 11.59 -7.95 -14.78
N ASP A 26 12.70 -7.29 -14.44
CA ASP A 26 12.77 -6.42 -13.25
C ASP A 26 11.75 -5.28 -13.30
N LYS A 27 11.46 -4.77 -14.50
CA LYS A 27 10.42 -3.75 -14.71
C LYS A 27 9.04 -4.26 -14.33
N ALA A 28 8.65 -5.46 -14.78
CA ALA A 28 7.34 -6.04 -14.47
C ALA A 28 7.19 -6.35 -12.97
N LEU A 29 8.28 -6.74 -12.31
CA LEU A 29 8.30 -6.92 -10.86
C LEU A 29 8.18 -5.59 -10.11
N ALA A 30 8.86 -4.53 -10.56
CA ALA A 30 8.73 -3.19 -9.99
C ALA A 30 7.30 -2.64 -10.13
N GLU A 31 6.68 -2.82 -11.32
CA GLU A 31 5.28 -2.46 -11.55
C GLU A 31 4.33 -3.22 -10.62
N SER A 32 4.58 -4.51 -10.40
CA SER A 32 3.80 -5.34 -9.45
C SER A 32 4.02 -4.89 -7.99
N GLY A 33 5.22 -4.45 -7.64
CA GLY A 33 5.53 -3.84 -6.35
C GLY A 33 4.73 -2.58 -6.11
N SER A 34 4.75 -1.65 -7.06
CA SER A 34 3.97 -0.41 -7.01
C SER A 34 2.46 -0.68 -6.96
N ALA A 35 1.99 -1.73 -7.66
CA ALA A 35 0.60 -2.14 -7.61
C ALA A 35 0.21 -2.69 -6.23
N LEU A 36 1.06 -3.51 -5.62
CA LEU A 36 0.87 -4.04 -4.27
C LEU A 36 0.85 -2.92 -3.21
N GLU A 37 1.76 -1.96 -3.31
CA GLU A 37 1.78 -0.79 -2.40
C GLU A 37 0.47 0.00 -2.43
N LYS A 38 -0.17 0.16 -3.60
CA LYS A 38 -1.47 0.83 -3.71
C LYS A 38 -2.55 0.11 -2.91
N ILE A 39 -2.52 -1.23 -2.86
CA ILE A 39 -3.47 -2.02 -2.07
C ILE A 39 -3.23 -1.74 -0.58
N TYR A 40 -1.99 -1.86 -0.11
CA TYR A 40 -1.66 -1.64 1.29
C TYR A 40 -1.86 -0.18 1.73
N ASN A 41 -1.61 0.80 0.85
CA ASN A 41 -1.90 2.21 1.11
C ASN A 41 -3.42 2.46 1.30
N LEU A 42 -4.28 1.83 0.47
CA LEU A 42 -5.73 1.88 0.67
C LEU A 42 -6.13 1.35 2.04
N LEU A 43 -5.64 0.15 2.40
CA LEU A 43 -5.97 -0.50 3.67
C LEU A 43 -5.47 0.32 4.88
N ALA A 44 -4.26 0.87 4.79
CA ALA A 44 -3.70 1.75 5.82
C ALA A 44 -4.51 3.05 5.97
N ARG A 45 -4.93 3.66 4.84
CA ARG A 45 -5.76 4.87 4.84
C ARG A 45 -7.12 4.61 5.49
N ALA A 46 -7.77 3.52 5.15
CA ALA A 46 -9.04 3.13 5.76
C ALA A 46 -8.88 2.92 7.28
N ALA A 47 -7.83 2.21 7.70
CA ALA A 47 -7.54 1.97 9.11
C ALA A 47 -7.28 3.27 9.90
N ALA A 48 -6.57 4.23 9.31
CA ALA A 48 -6.28 5.54 9.91
C ALA A 48 -7.56 6.34 10.22
N HIS A 49 -8.64 6.10 9.47
CA HIS A 49 -9.95 6.71 9.68
C HIS A 49 -10.90 5.83 10.54
N GLY A 50 -10.41 4.72 11.07
CA GLY A 50 -11.25 3.77 11.84
C GLY A 50 -12.29 3.04 10.99
N LEU A 51 -12.15 3.06 9.66
CA LEU A 51 -13.00 2.32 8.72
C LEU A 51 -12.57 0.85 8.73
N VAL A 52 -13.50 -0.05 9.04
CA VAL A 52 -13.24 -1.48 9.20
C VAL A 52 -14.09 -2.31 8.24
N ALA A 53 -13.59 -3.49 7.89
CA ALA A 53 -14.35 -4.45 7.10
C ALA A 53 -15.68 -4.81 7.79
N LYS A 54 -16.77 -4.83 7.02
CA LYS A 54 -18.10 -5.22 7.49
C LYS A 54 -18.51 -6.51 6.81
N ALA A 55 -18.90 -7.49 7.62
CA ALA A 55 -19.17 -8.86 7.19
C ALA A 55 -20.47 -9.05 6.35
N ASP A 56 -21.23 -8.01 6.05
CA ASP A 56 -22.50 -8.13 5.39
C ASP A 56 -22.39 -8.13 3.86
N GLY A 57 -22.40 -9.34 3.34
CA GLY A 57 -23.01 -9.63 2.03
C GLY A 57 -22.28 -9.22 0.78
N GLY A 58 -20.97 -9.10 0.76
CA GLY A 58 -20.19 -9.03 -0.47
C GLY A 58 -20.63 -7.97 -1.49
N SER A 59 -19.75 -7.06 -1.86
CA SER A 59 -20.03 -6.08 -2.90
C SER A 59 -20.17 -6.76 -4.27
N ARG A 60 -20.55 -5.98 -5.29
CA ARG A 60 -20.52 -6.45 -6.69
C ARG A 60 -19.16 -6.99 -7.11
N PHE A 61 -18.08 -6.46 -6.54
CA PHE A 61 -16.73 -6.87 -6.89
C PHE A 61 -16.41 -8.30 -6.46
N LYS A 62 -16.94 -8.76 -5.33
CA LYS A 62 -16.83 -10.17 -4.93
C LYS A 62 -17.51 -11.11 -5.94
N GLN A 63 -18.68 -10.71 -6.46
CA GLN A 63 -19.39 -11.50 -7.47
C GLN A 63 -18.61 -11.52 -8.80
N GLU A 64 -18.15 -10.37 -9.27
CA GLU A 64 -17.34 -10.24 -10.49
C GLU A 64 -16.02 -11.02 -10.39
N PHE A 65 -15.38 -10.99 -9.21
CA PHE A 65 -14.18 -11.77 -8.92
C PHE A 65 -14.45 -13.28 -9.01
N ASN A 66 -15.54 -13.77 -8.40
CA ASN A 66 -15.89 -15.17 -8.47
C ASN A 66 -16.18 -15.61 -9.92
N LEU A 67 -16.91 -14.81 -10.69
CA LEU A 67 -17.12 -15.06 -12.11
C LEU A 67 -15.80 -15.15 -12.91
N ALA A 68 -14.80 -14.33 -12.55
CA ALA A 68 -13.49 -14.40 -13.18
C ALA A 68 -12.74 -15.68 -12.79
N MET A 69 -12.81 -16.07 -11.51
CA MET A 69 -12.15 -17.29 -11.02
C MET A 69 -12.82 -18.57 -11.50
N ASP A 70 -14.14 -18.56 -11.69
CA ASP A 70 -14.91 -19.67 -12.23
C ASP A 70 -14.68 -19.85 -13.75
N ASP A 71 -14.22 -18.78 -14.45
CA ASP A 71 -13.84 -18.82 -15.85
C ASP A 71 -12.37 -19.25 -16.00
N ASP A 72 -12.14 -20.56 -15.91
CA ASP A 72 -10.82 -21.20 -16.08
C ASP A 72 -9.72 -20.60 -15.16
N PHE A 73 -10.06 -20.31 -13.90
CA PHE A 73 -9.13 -19.71 -12.92
C PHE A 73 -8.44 -18.44 -13.42
N ASN A 74 -9.18 -17.55 -14.06
CA ASN A 74 -8.66 -16.33 -14.65
C ASN A 74 -8.24 -15.31 -13.58
N SER A 75 -7.12 -15.60 -12.91
CA SER A 75 -6.56 -14.75 -11.86
C SER A 75 -6.22 -13.35 -12.38
N ALA A 76 -5.79 -13.22 -13.64
CA ALA A 76 -5.51 -11.92 -14.27
C ALA A 76 -6.75 -11.03 -14.29
N ARG A 77 -7.92 -11.57 -14.67
CA ARG A 77 -9.20 -10.87 -14.61
C ARG A 77 -9.63 -10.59 -13.17
N GLY A 78 -9.45 -11.58 -12.26
CA GLY A 78 -9.73 -11.41 -10.83
C GLY A 78 -8.93 -10.25 -10.20
N ILE A 79 -7.64 -10.14 -10.53
CA ILE A 79 -6.80 -9.01 -10.13
C ILE A 79 -7.30 -7.70 -10.75
N GLY A 80 -7.76 -7.71 -12.00
CA GLY A 80 -8.40 -6.56 -12.63
C GLY A 80 -9.59 -6.05 -11.80
N VAL A 81 -10.48 -6.94 -11.36
CA VAL A 81 -11.62 -6.62 -10.49
C VAL A 81 -11.14 -6.08 -9.13
N MET A 82 -10.11 -6.65 -8.54
CA MET A 82 -9.53 -6.15 -7.28
C MET A 82 -9.04 -4.70 -7.43
N PHE A 83 -8.40 -4.34 -8.55
CA PHE A 83 -7.98 -2.95 -8.82
C PHE A 83 -9.14 -2.01 -9.17
N GLU A 84 -10.25 -2.52 -9.70
CA GLU A 84 -11.49 -1.74 -9.84
C GLU A 84 -12.10 -1.43 -8.49
N ALA A 85 -12.18 -2.41 -7.59
CA ALA A 85 -12.59 -2.23 -6.21
C ALA A 85 -11.70 -1.19 -5.50
N LEU A 86 -10.37 -1.29 -5.64
CA LEU A 86 -9.42 -0.34 -5.08
C LEU A 86 -9.71 1.10 -5.51
N ARG A 87 -9.91 1.33 -6.82
CA ARG A 87 -10.23 2.66 -7.34
C ARG A 87 -11.57 3.17 -6.83
N HIS A 88 -12.56 2.29 -6.70
CA HIS A 88 -13.88 2.64 -6.20
C HIS A 88 -13.81 3.05 -4.73
N ILE A 89 -13.18 2.24 -3.88
CA ILE A 89 -13.06 2.50 -2.44
C ILE A 89 -12.24 3.76 -2.16
N ASN A 90 -11.16 4.01 -2.90
CA ASN A 90 -10.40 5.26 -2.75
C ASN A 90 -11.28 6.49 -2.99
N ARG A 91 -12.14 6.47 -4.04
CA ARG A 91 -13.08 7.59 -4.28
C ARG A 91 -14.11 7.75 -3.15
N LEU A 92 -14.55 6.64 -2.54
CA LEU A 92 -15.44 6.70 -1.38
C LEU A 92 -14.74 7.30 -0.17
N ILE A 93 -13.48 6.93 0.08
CA ILE A 93 -12.69 7.50 1.18
C ILE A 93 -12.44 8.99 0.92
N ASP A 94 -12.09 9.40 -0.33
CA ASP A 94 -11.93 10.82 -0.69
C ASP A 94 -13.20 11.63 -0.37
N ARG A 95 -14.38 11.07 -0.67
CA ARG A 95 -15.66 11.71 -0.38
C ARG A 95 -15.95 11.73 1.12
N TRP A 96 -15.70 10.60 1.80
CA TRP A 96 -15.92 10.47 3.23
C TRP A 96 -15.02 11.41 4.05
N GLU A 97 -13.79 11.66 3.62
CA GLU A 97 -12.88 12.63 4.25
C GLU A 97 -13.40 14.06 4.18
N LEU A 98 -14.15 14.41 3.13
CA LEU A 98 -14.75 15.73 2.95
C LEU A 98 -16.07 15.87 3.75
N ASP A 99 -16.88 14.81 3.77
CA ASP A 99 -18.20 14.78 4.40
C ASP A 99 -18.50 13.38 4.94
N PRO A 100 -18.04 13.05 6.16
CA PRO A 100 -18.23 11.74 6.75
C PRO A 100 -19.72 11.39 6.91
N ASN A 101 -20.15 10.30 6.28
CA ASN A 101 -21.53 9.80 6.35
C ASN A 101 -21.58 8.28 6.49
N PRO A 102 -22.63 7.73 7.16
CA PRO A 102 -22.74 6.30 7.41
C PRO A 102 -22.84 5.44 6.14
N ALA A 103 -23.45 5.95 5.08
CA ALA A 103 -23.63 5.20 3.84
C ALA A 103 -22.30 4.91 3.15
N ASP A 104 -21.41 5.92 3.07
CA ASP A 104 -20.07 5.74 2.52
C ASP A 104 -19.24 4.81 3.43
N ALA A 105 -19.33 4.95 4.76
CA ALA A 105 -18.65 4.07 5.70
C ALA A 105 -19.10 2.61 5.54
N ASP A 106 -20.38 2.37 5.30
CA ASP A 106 -20.93 1.02 5.07
C ASP A 106 -20.42 0.43 3.75
N GLU A 107 -20.41 1.22 2.67
CA GLU A 107 -19.95 0.79 1.36
C GLU A 107 -18.43 0.55 1.36
N ILE A 108 -17.64 1.41 2.03
CA ILE A 108 -16.20 1.19 2.25
C ILE A 108 -15.99 -0.10 3.03
N GLY A 109 -16.73 -0.31 4.14
CA GLY A 109 -16.61 -1.52 4.95
C GLY A 109 -16.90 -2.80 4.17
N ALA A 110 -17.92 -2.80 3.30
CA ALA A 110 -18.19 -3.92 2.40
C ALA A 110 -17.04 -4.17 1.42
N GLY A 111 -16.47 -3.11 0.85
CA GLY A 111 -15.33 -3.22 -0.06
C GLY A 111 -14.06 -3.70 0.65
N LEU A 112 -13.80 -3.31 1.89
CA LEU A 112 -12.68 -3.82 2.69
C LEU A 112 -12.84 -5.32 2.95
N CYS A 113 -14.08 -5.80 3.22
CA CYS A 113 -14.37 -7.23 3.35
C CYS A 113 -14.05 -8.00 2.06
N ASP A 114 -14.25 -7.39 0.88
CA ASP A 114 -13.84 -8.00 -0.39
C ASP A 114 -12.32 -8.16 -0.50
N PHE A 115 -11.52 -7.22 0.01
CA PHE A 115 -10.06 -7.38 0.04
C PHE A 115 -9.61 -8.53 0.93
N ASP A 116 -10.26 -8.75 2.08
CA ASP A 116 -10.02 -9.93 2.91
C ASP A 116 -10.35 -11.23 2.16
N TYR A 117 -11.45 -11.22 1.40
CA TYR A 117 -11.86 -12.35 0.56
C TYR A 117 -10.86 -12.61 -0.58
N PHE A 118 -10.45 -11.57 -1.31
CA PHE A 118 -9.45 -11.69 -2.38
C PHE A 118 -8.11 -12.19 -1.83
N GLY A 119 -7.69 -11.64 -0.70
CA GLY A 119 -6.47 -12.06 0.00
C GLY A 119 -6.52 -13.53 0.42
N GLY A 120 -7.67 -14.00 0.90
CA GLY A 120 -7.87 -15.40 1.26
C GLY A 120 -7.72 -16.39 0.09
N ILE A 121 -8.08 -15.96 -1.14
CA ILE A 121 -8.00 -16.79 -2.35
C ILE A 121 -6.66 -16.63 -3.07
N LEU A 122 -6.23 -15.40 -3.30
CA LEU A 122 -5.01 -15.10 -4.06
C LEU A 122 -3.74 -15.13 -3.20
N GLY A 123 -3.88 -15.01 -1.88
CA GLY A 123 -2.77 -14.78 -0.95
C GLY A 123 -2.15 -13.38 -1.11
N VAL A 124 -2.95 -12.40 -1.60
CA VAL A 124 -2.58 -10.99 -1.75
C VAL A 124 -3.85 -10.12 -1.64
N PRO A 125 -3.93 -9.18 -0.66
CA PRO A 125 -2.99 -8.96 0.43
C PRO A 125 -3.02 -10.12 1.45
N ALA A 126 -1.88 -10.41 2.09
CA ALA A 126 -1.74 -11.55 3.00
C ALA A 126 -1.42 -11.14 4.45
N GLN A 127 -1.20 -9.87 4.72
CA GLN A 127 -0.80 -9.36 6.04
C GLN A 127 -1.43 -7.99 6.33
N SER A 128 -1.19 -7.44 7.53
CA SER A 128 -1.63 -6.09 7.84
C SER A 128 -0.77 -5.04 7.12
N PRO A 129 -1.31 -3.84 6.86
CA PRO A 129 -0.54 -2.75 6.26
C PRO A 129 0.72 -2.39 7.06
N GLU A 130 0.64 -2.40 8.38
CA GLU A 130 1.76 -2.08 9.27
C GLU A 130 2.89 -3.11 9.11
N ALA A 131 2.53 -4.40 9.05
CA ALA A 131 3.50 -5.48 8.85
C ALA A 131 4.18 -5.38 7.49
N PHE A 132 3.40 -5.12 6.43
CA PHE A 132 3.91 -4.95 5.08
C PHE A 132 4.92 -3.80 4.98
N PHE A 133 4.55 -2.60 5.46
CA PHE A 133 5.43 -1.44 5.39
C PHE A 133 6.66 -1.57 6.32
N ALA A 134 6.52 -2.23 7.47
CA ALA A 134 7.64 -2.53 8.33
C ALA A 134 8.65 -3.48 7.66
N GLU A 135 8.16 -4.55 7.03
CA GLU A 135 9.02 -5.49 6.28
C GLU A 135 9.68 -4.82 5.06
N GLN A 136 8.93 -4.01 4.32
CA GLN A 136 9.47 -3.26 3.18
C GLN A 136 10.58 -2.29 3.63
N LYS A 137 10.36 -1.57 4.74
CA LYS A 137 11.37 -0.69 5.35
C LYS A 137 12.64 -1.47 5.72
N GLN A 138 12.50 -2.62 6.37
CA GLN A 138 13.64 -3.46 6.75
C GLN A 138 14.41 -3.97 5.52
N ARG A 139 13.72 -4.40 4.46
CA ARG A 139 14.36 -4.83 3.20
C ARG A 139 15.15 -3.71 2.55
N ARG A 140 14.56 -2.53 2.41
CA ARG A 140 15.24 -1.37 1.83
C ARG A 140 16.45 -0.94 2.64
N LEU A 141 16.39 -1.02 3.99
CA LEU A 141 17.54 -0.77 4.85
C LEU A 141 18.65 -1.81 4.66
N ALA A 142 18.29 -3.09 4.53
CA ALA A 142 19.27 -4.16 4.32
C ALA A 142 19.99 -4.06 2.96
N ASP A 143 19.33 -3.52 1.94
CA ASP A 143 19.88 -3.32 0.59
C ASP A 143 20.60 -1.96 0.43
N SER A 144 20.43 -1.05 1.40
CA SER A 144 21.06 0.29 1.38
C SER A 144 22.32 0.31 2.21
N THR A 145 23.22 1.24 1.90
CA THR A 145 24.38 1.59 2.75
C THR A 145 24.01 2.61 3.83
N ILE A 146 22.73 2.95 3.96
CA ILE A 146 22.22 3.99 4.85
C ILE A 146 21.78 3.34 6.16
N ASP A 147 22.30 3.86 7.28
CA ASP A 147 21.87 3.41 8.61
C ASP A 147 20.54 4.09 8.98
N ALA A 148 19.59 3.31 9.48
CA ALA A 148 18.31 3.83 10.00
C ALA A 148 18.53 4.88 11.10
N ALA A 149 19.56 4.69 11.94
CA ALA A 149 19.91 5.64 13.00
C ALA A 149 20.32 7.01 12.46
N ASP A 150 20.96 7.06 11.30
CA ASP A 150 21.30 8.34 10.65
C ASP A 150 20.06 9.04 10.09
N ILE A 151 19.12 8.28 9.54
CA ILE A 151 17.83 8.85 9.09
C ILE A 151 17.05 9.38 10.30
N ASP A 152 16.92 8.59 11.37
CA ASP A 152 16.20 8.99 12.59
C ASP A 152 16.78 10.27 13.19
N LYS A 153 18.13 10.40 13.19
CA LYS A 153 18.81 11.59 13.64
C LYS A 153 18.50 12.83 12.79
N LEU A 154 18.51 12.68 11.47
CA LEU A 154 18.16 13.78 10.55
C LEU A 154 16.69 14.20 10.69
N VAL A 155 15.77 13.23 10.88
CA VAL A 155 14.35 13.50 11.13
C VAL A 155 14.15 14.24 12.45
N ALA A 156 14.82 13.82 13.52
CA ALA A 156 14.78 14.51 14.81
C ALA A 156 15.33 15.95 14.72
N GLN A 157 16.45 16.15 14.04
CA GLN A 157 17.01 17.47 13.80
C GLN A 157 16.08 18.38 13.00
N ARG A 158 15.42 17.84 11.95
CA ARG A 158 14.41 18.58 11.18
C ARG A 158 13.23 18.99 12.05
N SER A 159 12.73 18.08 12.86
CA SER A 159 11.62 18.35 13.78
C SER A 159 11.97 19.45 14.79
N GLN A 160 13.20 19.42 15.33
CA GLN A 160 13.69 20.47 16.23
C GLN A 160 13.83 21.81 15.51
N ALA A 161 14.42 21.85 14.32
CA ALA A 161 14.55 23.09 13.53
C ALA A 161 13.19 23.74 13.25
N ARG A 162 12.14 22.93 12.97
CA ARG A 162 10.78 23.42 12.80
C ARG A 162 10.18 23.98 14.10
N ALA A 163 10.42 23.33 15.23
CA ALA A 163 9.99 23.82 16.53
C ALA A 163 10.66 25.17 16.88
N ASP A 164 11.94 25.31 16.51
CA ASP A 164 12.72 26.54 16.70
C ASP A 164 12.43 27.62 15.63
N LYS A 165 11.54 27.30 14.65
CA LYS A 165 11.21 28.14 13.48
C LYS A 165 12.39 28.47 12.58
N ASP A 166 13.44 27.65 12.59
CA ASP A 166 14.55 27.68 11.65
C ASP A 166 14.17 26.94 10.36
N TRP A 167 13.43 27.64 9.51
CA TRP A 167 12.90 27.07 8.26
C TRP A 167 14.01 26.74 7.26
N ALA A 168 15.10 27.51 7.27
CA ALA A 168 16.23 27.28 6.36
C ALA A 168 16.94 25.95 6.68
N LEU A 169 17.18 25.68 7.96
CA LEU A 169 17.75 24.41 8.40
C LEU A 169 16.78 23.25 8.16
N ALA A 170 15.49 23.42 8.45
CA ALA A 170 14.47 22.40 8.23
C ALA A 170 14.36 22.00 6.77
N ASP A 171 14.43 22.94 5.82
CA ASP A 171 14.42 22.68 4.39
C ASP A 171 15.72 21.98 3.93
N THR A 172 16.87 22.40 4.41
CA THR A 172 18.16 21.74 4.12
C THR A 172 18.13 20.27 4.56
N LEU A 173 17.58 19.99 5.74
CA LEU A 173 17.47 18.62 6.26
C LEU A 173 16.45 17.80 5.48
N ARG A 174 15.34 18.40 5.05
CA ARG A 174 14.38 17.75 4.16
C ARG A 174 15.03 17.37 2.83
N ASP A 175 15.80 18.27 2.23
CA ASP A 175 16.46 18.01 0.95
C ASP A 175 17.51 16.90 1.07
N LYS A 176 18.23 16.83 2.19
CA LYS A 176 19.14 15.71 2.48
C LYS A 176 18.39 14.38 2.58
N LEU A 177 17.28 14.33 3.32
CA LEU A 177 16.45 13.15 3.44
C LEU A 177 15.88 12.73 2.08
N THR A 178 15.43 13.69 1.27
CA THR A 178 14.93 13.43 -0.08
C THR A 178 16.04 12.86 -0.99
N ALA A 179 17.27 13.38 -0.90
CA ALA A 179 18.41 12.84 -1.64
C ALA A 179 18.79 11.42 -1.20
N MET A 180 18.48 11.03 0.04
CA MET A 180 18.60 9.65 0.55
C MET A 180 17.41 8.76 0.16
N GLY A 181 16.45 9.27 -0.64
CA GLY A 181 15.23 8.55 -1.01
C GLY A 181 14.23 8.43 0.13
N VAL A 182 14.24 9.34 1.09
CA VAL A 182 13.39 9.31 2.28
C VAL A 182 12.44 10.50 2.27
N SER A 183 11.15 10.24 2.51
CA SER A 183 10.13 11.25 2.79
C SER A 183 9.75 11.23 4.27
N VAL A 184 9.37 12.39 4.81
CA VAL A 184 8.96 12.54 6.21
C VAL A 184 7.54 13.07 6.28
N GLU A 185 6.70 12.36 6.99
CA GLU A 185 5.34 12.76 7.35
C GLU A 185 5.32 13.30 8.79
N ASP A 186 4.83 14.53 8.96
CA ASP A 186 4.61 15.09 10.29
C ASP A 186 3.23 14.64 10.81
N ARG A 187 3.20 13.89 11.92
CA ARG A 187 1.98 13.42 12.58
C ARG A 187 1.84 14.05 13.98
N PRO A 188 0.64 14.05 14.57
CA PRO A 188 0.45 14.55 15.95
C PRO A 188 1.36 13.85 16.97
N GLU A 189 1.65 12.57 16.76
CA GLU A 189 2.49 11.74 17.65
C GLU A 189 3.99 11.91 17.38
N GLY A 190 4.38 12.64 16.32
CA GLY A 190 5.77 12.85 15.90
C GLY A 190 5.99 12.65 14.40
N ALA A 191 7.18 13.00 13.93
CA ALA A 191 7.56 12.81 12.54
C ALA A 191 7.88 11.33 12.26
N VAL A 192 7.27 10.79 11.20
CA VAL A 192 7.50 9.41 10.72
C VAL A 192 8.10 9.49 9.32
N TRP A 193 9.05 8.63 9.04
CA TRP A 193 9.68 8.60 7.73
C TRP A 193 9.42 7.28 6.99
N LYS A 194 9.39 7.37 5.67
CA LYS A 194 9.32 6.24 4.75
C LYS A 194 10.27 6.45 3.58
N PHE A 195 10.67 5.38 2.92
CA PHE A 195 11.38 5.49 1.64
C PHE A 195 10.43 5.99 0.54
N ASN A 196 10.93 6.84 -0.34
CA ASN A 196 10.19 7.26 -1.53
C ASN A 196 9.97 6.07 -2.47
N ASP A 197 8.83 6.05 -3.15
CA ASP A 197 8.59 5.11 -4.24
C ASP A 197 9.55 5.46 -5.40
N SER A 198 10.23 4.47 -5.92
CA SER A 198 11.17 4.61 -7.05
C SER A 198 10.45 4.54 -8.37
#